data_70282a95323f4c420e833ef64004832e
#
_entry.id   70282a95323f4c420e833ef64004832e
#
_cell.length_a   1.000
_cell.length_b   1.000
_cell.length_c   1.000
_cell.angle_alpha   90.00
_cell.angle_beta   90.00
_cell.angle_gamma   90.00
#
_symmetry.space_group_name_H-M   'P 1'
#
loop_
_entity.id
_entity.type
_entity.pdbx_description
1 polymer ?
#
loop_
_entity_poly.entity_id
_entity_poly.type
_entity_poly.pdbx_seq_one_letter_code
_entity_poly.pdbx_strand_id
1 'polypeptide(L)'
;MNILNIYNELDSHNFDLNVDHYGAEQCDKGYSFGPTIRDNFVLHFITKGKGKILVDGKTSYLSAGDLFILPKDISIFYQADDVDPWTYLWVGFSGSRAKDLLNQSQLLENYYLHSSLESSILNYMHQINHVQMHPIPSITELVLIGYLNQLLAALIEEFPSETLIKPETQTKHYVQQAIKMIHNHYAHPIKVSEIADFLALSRSYLYKIFKQETGYSIKDYILQVKMNRSCQLLEDASRSITEIAYSVGYQDPLTFSAAFKNYFHMSPTEFRKTQKNKD
;
A
#
# COMPACT_ATOMS: atom_id res chain seq x y z
N MET A 1 -8.49 -12.57 32.48
CA MET A 1 -9.40 -11.80 31.64
C MET A 1 -9.70 -12.67 30.44
N ASN A 2 -10.91 -13.15 30.30
CA ASN A 2 -11.27 -13.99 29.14
C ASN A 2 -11.16 -13.09 27.91
N ILE A 3 -10.22 -13.41 27.02
CA ILE A 3 -10.14 -12.79 25.70
C ILE A 3 -11.31 -13.38 24.92
N LEU A 4 -12.41 -12.66 24.92
CA LEU A 4 -13.53 -12.94 24.03
C LEU A 4 -13.07 -12.65 22.60
N ASN A 5 -13.52 -13.47 21.66
CA ASN A 5 -13.32 -13.23 20.24
C ASN A 5 -13.84 -11.82 19.90
N ILE A 6 -12.92 -10.90 19.67
CA ILE A 6 -13.24 -9.51 19.36
C ILE A 6 -13.02 -9.33 17.86
N TYR A 7 -14.06 -8.91 17.15
CA TYR A 7 -14.00 -8.54 15.74
C TYR A 7 -14.57 -7.12 15.59
N ASN A 8 -13.81 -6.23 15.04
CA ASN A 8 -14.22 -4.87 14.72
C ASN A 8 -14.01 -4.64 13.22
N GLU A 9 -15.07 -4.31 12.50
CA GLU A 9 -15.07 -3.93 11.09
C GLU A 9 -15.26 -2.43 10.98
N LEU A 10 -14.56 -1.81 10.04
CA LEU A 10 -14.57 -0.38 9.82
C LEU A 10 -14.96 -0.07 8.39
N ASP A 11 -15.83 0.90 8.23
CA ASP A 11 -16.22 1.46 6.93
C ASP A 11 -15.31 2.66 6.65
N SER A 12 -14.05 2.37 6.28
CA SER A 12 -13.01 3.39 6.04
C SER A 12 -12.79 3.59 4.55
N HIS A 13 -12.59 4.84 4.14
CA HIS A 13 -12.48 5.22 2.73
C HIS A 13 -11.18 5.97 2.43
N ASN A 14 -10.13 5.79 3.23
CA ASN A 14 -8.85 6.40 2.94
C ASN A 14 -8.13 5.60 1.84
N PHE A 15 -7.76 6.27 0.75
CA PHE A 15 -7.15 5.62 -0.43
C PHE A 15 -5.74 5.09 -0.18
N ASP A 16 -4.96 5.75 0.68
CA ASP A 16 -3.54 5.43 0.86
C ASP A 16 -3.28 4.26 1.79
N LEU A 17 -3.93 4.23 2.95
CA LEU A 17 -3.79 3.20 3.96
C LEU A 17 -5.00 3.21 4.89
N ASN A 18 -5.64 2.04 5.08
CA ASN A 18 -6.81 1.85 5.93
C ASN A 18 -6.62 0.70 6.89
N VAL A 19 -7.20 0.80 8.09
CA VAL A 19 -7.52 -0.37 8.92
C VAL A 19 -8.93 -0.82 8.54
N ASP A 20 -9.06 -2.03 8.01
CA ASP A 20 -10.33 -2.59 7.57
C ASP A 20 -11.05 -3.31 8.72
N HIS A 21 -10.32 -4.10 9.49
CA HIS A 21 -10.81 -4.82 10.66
C HIS A 21 -9.66 -5.18 11.60
N TYR A 22 -9.97 -5.45 12.85
CA TYR A 22 -8.99 -5.89 13.84
C TYR A 22 -9.66 -6.69 14.95
N GLY A 23 -8.88 -7.46 15.68
CA GLY A 23 -9.42 -8.26 16.77
C GLY A 23 -8.42 -9.16 17.46
N ALA A 24 -8.95 -10.00 18.34
CA ALA A 24 -8.23 -11.02 19.07
C ALA A 24 -9.06 -12.31 19.10
N GLU A 25 -8.40 -13.44 18.99
CA GLU A 25 -9.05 -14.75 19.05
C GLU A 25 -8.22 -15.74 19.85
N GLN A 26 -8.89 -16.45 20.75
CA GLN A 26 -8.37 -17.65 21.37
C GLN A 26 -8.96 -18.84 20.61
N CYS A 27 -8.15 -19.49 19.81
CA CYS A 27 -8.60 -20.59 18.97
C CYS A 27 -8.89 -21.86 19.78
N ASP A 28 -9.89 -22.61 19.32
CA ASP A 28 -10.09 -23.97 19.76
C ASP A 28 -9.04 -24.93 19.19
N LYS A 29 -8.91 -26.12 19.78
CA LYS A 29 -8.01 -27.18 19.33
C LYS A 29 -8.28 -27.54 17.86
N GLY A 30 -7.24 -27.49 17.02
CA GLY A 30 -7.35 -27.81 15.61
C GLY A 30 -8.17 -26.82 14.78
N TYR A 31 -8.59 -25.69 15.38
CA TYR A 31 -9.28 -24.63 14.63
C TYR A 31 -8.50 -24.26 13.37
N SER A 32 -9.18 -24.23 12.24
CA SER A 32 -8.54 -23.95 10.96
C SER A 32 -9.32 -22.91 10.14
N PHE A 33 -8.60 -22.17 9.35
CA PHE A 33 -9.17 -21.16 8.45
C PHE A 33 -8.53 -21.29 7.05
N GLY A 34 -9.36 -21.22 6.05
CA GLY A 34 -8.95 -21.35 4.65
C GLY A 34 -9.11 -22.77 4.10
N PRO A 35 -8.59 -23.06 2.87
CA PRO A 35 -7.89 -22.12 2.00
C PRO A 35 -8.75 -20.92 1.62
N THR A 36 -8.20 -19.71 1.69
CA THR A 36 -8.91 -18.48 1.35
C THR A 36 -8.00 -17.52 0.58
N ILE A 37 -8.62 -16.70 -0.26
CA ILE A 37 -7.97 -15.56 -0.93
C ILE A 37 -8.67 -14.30 -0.45
N ARG A 38 -7.90 -13.29 -0.07
CA ARG A 38 -8.41 -12.01 0.43
C ARG A 38 -8.04 -10.87 -0.50
N ASP A 39 -8.80 -9.81 -0.44
CA ASP A 39 -8.57 -8.55 -1.18
C ASP A 39 -7.77 -7.52 -0.36
N ASN A 40 -7.45 -7.84 0.89
CA ASN A 40 -6.65 -7.05 1.82
C ASN A 40 -5.52 -7.88 2.45
N PHE A 41 -4.66 -7.21 3.21
CA PHE A 41 -3.64 -7.86 4.04
C PHE A 41 -4.16 -8.04 5.46
N VAL A 42 -3.88 -9.19 6.09
CA VAL A 42 -4.21 -9.41 7.51
C VAL A 42 -2.99 -9.91 8.25
N LEU A 43 -2.44 -9.07 9.11
CA LEU A 43 -1.30 -9.41 9.97
C LEU A 43 -1.81 -10.04 11.27
N HIS A 44 -1.24 -11.18 11.64
CA HIS A 44 -1.49 -11.89 12.88
C HIS A 44 -0.24 -11.90 13.74
N PHE A 45 -0.39 -11.71 15.05
CA PHE A 45 0.67 -11.87 16.03
C PHE A 45 0.24 -12.90 17.09
N ILE A 46 1.00 -13.98 17.24
CA ILE A 46 0.71 -15.07 18.14
C ILE A 46 1.16 -14.70 19.55
N THR A 47 0.23 -14.60 20.48
CA THR A 47 0.51 -14.22 21.88
C THR A 47 0.69 -15.43 22.80
N LYS A 48 0.11 -16.58 22.44
CA LYS A 48 0.20 -17.86 23.19
C LYS A 48 0.03 -19.03 22.24
N GLY A 49 0.49 -20.22 22.67
CA GLY A 49 0.27 -21.46 21.95
C GLY A 49 1.04 -21.55 20.64
N LYS A 50 0.62 -22.43 19.77
CA LYS A 50 1.27 -22.71 18.49
C LYS A 50 0.29 -23.18 17.43
N GLY A 51 0.77 -23.25 16.19
CA GLY A 51 0.01 -23.70 15.05
C GLY A 51 0.87 -23.78 13.79
N LYS A 52 0.24 -23.88 12.65
CA LYS A 52 0.90 -23.95 11.33
C LYS A 52 0.19 -23.10 10.31
N ILE A 53 0.96 -22.62 9.34
CA ILE A 53 0.47 -21.98 8.11
C ILE A 53 0.89 -22.81 6.90
N LEU A 54 0.07 -22.78 5.86
CA LEU A 54 0.36 -23.39 4.57
C LEU A 54 0.19 -22.32 3.47
N VAL A 55 1.29 -21.98 2.81
CA VAL A 55 1.34 -21.00 1.70
C VAL A 55 2.18 -21.61 0.60
N ASP A 56 1.71 -21.56 -0.63
CA ASP A 56 2.41 -22.10 -1.81
C ASP A 56 2.92 -23.53 -1.63
N GLY A 57 2.13 -24.39 -0.96
CA GLY A 57 2.47 -25.78 -0.70
C GLY A 57 3.52 -26.01 0.37
N LYS A 58 4.03 -24.95 1.03
CA LYS A 58 4.99 -25.04 2.13
C LYS A 58 4.28 -24.86 3.48
N THR A 59 4.53 -25.80 4.40
CA THR A 59 4.04 -25.72 5.77
C THR A 59 5.13 -25.15 6.68
N SER A 60 4.75 -24.15 7.48
CA SER A 60 5.61 -23.55 8.51
C SER A 60 4.91 -23.63 9.86
N TYR A 61 5.65 -24.00 10.91
CA TYR A 61 5.17 -24.09 12.28
C TYR A 61 5.55 -22.84 13.05
N LEU A 62 4.57 -22.25 13.72
CA LEU A 62 4.72 -20.98 14.42
C LEU A 62 4.26 -21.12 15.86
N SER A 63 4.78 -20.27 16.75
CA SER A 63 4.52 -20.27 18.18
C SER A 63 4.38 -18.85 18.74
N ALA A 64 4.09 -18.77 20.03
CA ALA A 64 4.00 -17.48 20.73
C ALA A 64 5.27 -16.61 20.48
N GLY A 65 5.05 -15.36 20.11
CA GLY A 65 6.07 -14.41 19.69
C GLY A 65 6.19 -14.27 18.17
N ASP A 66 5.78 -15.27 17.40
CA ASP A 66 5.84 -15.22 15.94
C ASP A 66 4.67 -14.40 15.36
N LEU A 67 4.88 -13.93 14.15
CA LEU A 67 3.85 -13.25 13.37
C LEU A 67 3.72 -13.84 11.97
N PHE A 68 2.52 -13.79 11.38
CA PHE A 68 2.26 -14.19 10.01
C PHE A 68 1.25 -13.29 9.34
N ILE A 69 1.28 -13.26 8.02
CA ILE A 69 0.38 -12.43 7.22
C ILE A 69 -0.44 -13.28 6.26
N LEU A 70 -1.74 -12.95 6.14
CA LEU A 70 -2.57 -13.37 5.02
C LEU A 70 -2.36 -12.35 3.92
N PRO A 71 -1.64 -12.69 2.85
CA PRO A 71 -1.35 -11.75 1.78
C PRO A 71 -2.58 -11.55 0.89
N LYS A 72 -2.68 -10.37 0.30
CA LYS A 72 -3.67 -10.08 -0.72
C LYS A 72 -3.46 -10.97 -1.95
N ASP A 73 -4.56 -11.47 -2.54
CA ASP A 73 -4.60 -12.24 -3.79
C ASP A 73 -3.84 -13.59 -3.78
N ILE A 74 -3.41 -14.08 -2.61
CA ILE A 74 -2.72 -15.37 -2.46
C ILE A 74 -3.51 -16.28 -1.54
N SER A 75 -3.64 -17.56 -1.93
CA SER A 75 -4.32 -18.56 -1.11
C SER A 75 -3.45 -18.97 0.07
N ILE A 76 -4.02 -18.91 1.25
CA ILE A 76 -3.39 -19.31 2.50
C ILE A 76 -4.36 -20.14 3.35
N PHE A 77 -3.80 -21.12 4.06
CA PHE A 77 -4.47 -21.90 5.08
C PHE A 77 -3.67 -21.85 6.37
N TYR A 78 -4.34 -21.76 7.51
CA TYR A 78 -3.67 -21.87 8.80
C TYR A 78 -4.50 -22.72 9.76
N GLN A 79 -3.83 -23.34 10.74
CA GLN A 79 -4.45 -24.24 11.71
C GLN A 79 -3.76 -24.14 13.07
N ALA A 80 -4.57 -23.96 14.12
CA ALA A 80 -4.13 -24.07 15.51
C ALA A 80 -3.73 -25.51 15.86
N ASP A 81 -2.79 -25.67 16.79
CA ASP A 81 -2.36 -26.98 17.30
C ASP A 81 -3.48 -27.70 18.07
N ASP A 82 -3.51 -29.03 18.00
CA ASP A 82 -4.54 -29.85 18.65
C ASP A 82 -4.37 -29.97 20.18
N VAL A 83 -3.18 -29.62 20.69
CA VAL A 83 -2.86 -29.76 22.13
C VAL A 83 -2.70 -28.38 22.77
N ASP A 84 -1.97 -27.48 22.10
CA ASP A 84 -1.64 -26.13 22.58
C ASP A 84 -2.05 -25.08 21.52
N PRO A 85 -3.37 -24.89 21.30
CA PRO A 85 -3.87 -23.98 20.27
C PRO A 85 -3.48 -22.54 20.56
N TRP A 86 -3.16 -21.82 19.49
CA TRP A 86 -2.73 -20.43 19.61
C TRP A 86 -3.84 -19.46 19.98
N THR A 87 -3.40 -18.37 20.60
CA THR A 87 -4.16 -17.12 20.74
C THR A 87 -3.41 -16.05 19.98
N TYR A 88 -4.08 -15.26 19.16
CA TYR A 88 -3.46 -14.21 18.38
C TYR A 88 -4.27 -12.91 18.39
N LEU A 89 -3.59 -11.83 18.11
CA LEU A 89 -4.17 -10.54 17.69
C LEU A 89 -4.06 -10.45 16.18
N TRP A 90 -5.00 -9.78 15.53
CA TRP A 90 -4.89 -9.47 14.11
C TRP A 90 -5.28 -8.04 13.79
N VAL A 91 -4.77 -7.55 12.66
CA VAL A 91 -5.20 -6.32 12.00
C VAL A 91 -5.26 -6.55 10.50
N GLY A 92 -6.44 -6.31 9.92
CA GLY A 92 -6.67 -6.27 8.47
C GLY A 92 -6.52 -4.84 7.98
N PHE A 93 -5.79 -4.67 6.89
CA PHE A 93 -5.54 -3.35 6.31
C PHE A 93 -5.40 -3.42 4.80
N SER A 94 -5.72 -2.30 4.16
CA SER A 94 -5.67 -2.11 2.72
C SER A 94 -5.15 -0.71 2.37
N GLY A 95 -5.11 -0.41 1.07
CA GLY A 95 -4.70 0.88 0.53
C GLY A 95 -3.57 0.77 -0.48
N SER A 96 -3.40 1.83 -1.27
CA SER A 96 -2.43 1.85 -2.37
C SER A 96 -0.98 1.70 -1.92
N ARG A 97 -0.64 2.11 -0.68
CA ARG A 97 0.70 2.03 -0.11
C ARG A 97 0.97 0.75 0.70
N ALA A 98 -0.06 -0.05 1.02
CA ALA A 98 0.08 -1.20 1.92
C ALA A 98 1.15 -2.19 1.43
N LYS A 99 1.11 -2.58 0.15
CA LYS A 99 2.07 -3.51 -0.44
C LYS A 99 3.50 -2.94 -0.48
N ASP A 100 3.64 -1.65 -0.80
CA ASP A 100 4.96 -1.02 -0.89
C ASP A 100 5.63 -0.89 0.49
N LEU A 101 4.86 -0.65 1.54
CA LEU A 101 5.34 -0.65 2.92
C LEU A 101 5.73 -2.06 3.37
N LEU A 102 4.90 -3.07 3.11
CA LEU A 102 5.21 -4.46 3.43
C LEU A 102 6.46 -4.98 2.70
N ASN A 103 6.68 -4.58 1.44
CA ASN A 103 7.87 -4.94 0.67
C ASN A 103 9.17 -4.34 1.24
N GLN A 104 9.09 -3.37 2.14
CA GLN A 104 10.25 -2.85 2.86
C GLN A 104 10.64 -3.73 4.05
N SER A 105 9.84 -4.73 4.39
CA SER A 105 10.13 -5.75 5.40
C SER A 105 10.32 -7.13 4.76
N GLN A 106 10.88 -8.07 5.52
CA GLN A 106 11.03 -9.48 5.10
C GLN A 106 9.71 -10.27 5.14
N LEU A 107 8.60 -9.67 5.62
CA LEU A 107 7.36 -10.40 5.90
C LEU A 107 6.73 -11.04 4.66
N LEU A 108 6.79 -10.39 3.49
CA LEU A 108 6.25 -10.96 2.26
C LEU A 108 7.15 -12.01 1.58
N GLU A 109 8.38 -12.22 2.07
CA GLU A 109 9.29 -13.23 1.53
C GLU A 109 8.87 -14.66 1.92
N ASN A 110 8.47 -14.86 3.19
CA ASN A 110 8.05 -16.15 3.73
C ASN A 110 6.63 -16.16 4.27
N TYR A 111 5.95 -15.00 4.31
CA TYR A 111 4.62 -14.76 4.88
C TYR A 111 4.55 -14.95 6.40
N TYR A 112 5.69 -15.13 7.07
CA TYR A 112 5.84 -15.17 8.52
C TYR A 112 7.22 -14.68 8.94
N LEU A 113 7.33 -14.28 10.20
CA LEU A 113 8.59 -13.91 10.84
C LEU A 113 8.66 -14.49 12.25
N HIS A 114 9.82 -14.96 12.65
CA HIS A 114 10.09 -15.31 14.03
C HIS A 114 10.48 -14.05 14.81
N SER A 115 9.67 -13.68 15.78
CA SER A 115 9.83 -12.49 16.60
C SER A 115 9.82 -12.86 18.09
N SER A 116 9.46 -11.93 18.95
CA SER A 116 9.35 -12.17 20.39
C SER A 116 8.17 -11.42 21.00
N LEU A 117 7.75 -11.84 22.19
CA LEU A 117 6.70 -11.15 22.96
C LEU A 117 7.14 -9.76 23.47
N GLU A 118 8.41 -9.39 23.31
CA GLU A 118 8.97 -8.08 23.65
C GLU A 118 9.02 -7.12 22.46
N SER A 119 8.59 -7.60 21.27
CA SER A 119 8.58 -6.81 20.04
C SER A 119 7.67 -5.58 20.17
N SER A 120 8.10 -4.45 19.61
CA SER A 120 7.29 -3.24 19.52
C SER A 120 6.08 -3.42 18.61
N ILE A 121 6.14 -4.36 17.66
CA ILE A 121 5.01 -4.76 16.81
C ILE A 121 3.83 -5.22 17.69
N LEU A 122 4.07 -6.08 18.68
CA LEU A 122 3.04 -6.55 19.61
C LEU A 122 2.41 -5.38 20.39
N ASN A 123 3.21 -4.42 20.82
CA ASN A 123 2.69 -3.23 21.51
C ASN A 123 1.71 -2.46 20.63
N TYR A 124 2.03 -2.21 19.36
CA TYR A 124 1.11 -1.52 18.43
C TYR A 124 -0.13 -2.37 18.08
N MET A 125 0.01 -3.70 17.98
CA MET A 125 -1.15 -4.60 17.84
C MET A 125 -2.09 -4.47 19.05
N HIS A 126 -1.56 -4.38 20.26
CA HIS A 126 -2.37 -4.11 21.46
C HIS A 126 -3.03 -2.74 21.41
N GLN A 127 -2.32 -1.69 21.01
CA GLN A 127 -2.86 -0.34 20.88
C GLN A 127 -4.07 -0.32 19.93
N ILE A 128 -3.95 -0.94 18.75
CA ILE A 128 -5.05 -1.06 17.79
C ILE A 128 -6.23 -1.79 18.42
N ASN A 129 -6.00 -2.93 19.10
CA ASN A 129 -7.05 -3.75 19.68
C ASN A 129 -7.74 -3.12 20.91
N HIS A 130 -7.14 -2.10 21.51
CA HIS A 130 -7.71 -1.39 22.66
C HIS A 130 -8.24 0.01 22.32
N VAL A 131 -8.29 0.39 21.04
CA VAL A 131 -8.87 1.68 20.62
C VAL A 131 -10.33 1.74 21.04
N GLN A 132 -10.66 2.79 21.78
CA GLN A 132 -12.05 3.09 22.13
C GLN A 132 -12.72 3.83 20.98
N MET A 133 -13.91 3.33 20.59
CA MET A 133 -14.70 3.96 19.54
C MET A 133 -15.13 5.36 19.98
N HIS A 134 -14.76 6.38 19.21
CA HIS A 134 -15.15 7.75 19.49
C HIS A 134 -16.51 8.06 18.83
N PRO A 135 -17.39 8.91 19.44
CA PRO A 135 -18.66 9.32 18.83
C PRO A 135 -18.51 9.96 17.42
N ILE A 136 -17.35 10.57 17.15
CA ILE A 136 -16.99 11.08 15.81
C ILE A 136 -16.12 10.00 15.13
N PRO A 137 -16.64 9.26 14.12
CA PRO A 137 -15.94 8.11 13.51
C PRO A 137 -14.55 8.45 12.97
N SER A 138 -14.39 9.63 12.36
CA SER A 138 -13.11 10.07 11.78
C SER A 138 -11.98 10.18 12.82
N ILE A 139 -12.30 10.41 14.11
CA ILE A 139 -11.28 10.42 15.17
C ILE A 139 -10.75 9.02 15.42
N THR A 140 -11.65 8.02 15.50
CA THR A 140 -11.26 6.60 15.64
C THR A 140 -10.42 6.16 14.45
N GLU A 141 -10.83 6.51 13.24
CA GLU A 141 -10.10 6.21 12.00
C GLU A 141 -8.69 6.80 12.03
N LEU A 142 -8.54 8.08 12.35
CA LEU A 142 -7.23 8.74 12.43
C LEU A 142 -6.31 8.10 13.47
N VAL A 143 -6.84 7.71 14.63
CA VAL A 143 -6.06 7.03 15.68
C VAL A 143 -5.60 5.66 15.19
N LEU A 144 -6.48 4.88 14.58
CA LEU A 144 -6.16 3.54 14.04
C LEU A 144 -5.12 3.60 12.94
N ILE A 145 -5.25 4.54 11.99
CA ILE A 145 -4.27 4.76 10.93
C ILE A 145 -2.92 5.20 11.53
N GLY A 146 -2.94 6.02 12.59
CA GLY A 146 -1.74 6.41 13.33
C GLY A 146 -1.00 5.20 13.90
N TYR A 147 -1.72 4.30 14.59
CA TYR A 147 -1.12 3.07 15.12
C TYR A 147 -0.69 2.08 14.03
N LEU A 148 -1.45 1.96 12.94
CA LEU A 148 -1.05 1.12 11.80
C LEU A 148 0.26 1.62 11.18
N ASN A 149 0.45 2.93 11.00
CA ASN A 149 1.72 3.47 10.52
C ASN A 149 2.89 3.16 11.47
N GLN A 150 2.69 3.27 12.79
CA GLN A 150 3.72 2.92 13.77
C GLN A 150 4.02 1.42 13.78
N LEU A 151 3.00 0.57 13.64
CA LEU A 151 3.16 -0.89 13.51
C LEU A 151 3.98 -1.26 12.28
N LEU A 152 3.67 -0.69 11.12
CA LEU A 152 4.42 -0.94 9.89
C LEU A 152 5.86 -0.39 9.96
N ALA A 153 6.06 0.74 10.62
CA ALA A 153 7.41 1.27 10.88
C ALA A 153 8.23 0.32 11.77
N ALA A 154 7.64 -0.18 12.87
CA ALA A 154 8.28 -1.17 13.74
C ALA A 154 8.60 -2.48 12.98
N LEU A 155 7.68 -2.95 12.14
CA LEU A 155 7.90 -4.13 11.28
C LEU A 155 9.10 -3.94 10.35
N ILE A 156 9.22 -2.78 9.71
CA ILE A 156 10.35 -2.45 8.82
C ILE A 156 11.65 -2.30 9.62
N GLU A 157 11.61 -1.69 10.79
CA GLU A 157 12.77 -1.49 11.66
C GLU A 157 13.32 -2.81 12.22
N GLU A 158 12.44 -3.70 12.73
CA GLU A 158 12.83 -4.98 13.31
C GLU A 158 13.22 -6.01 12.23
N PHE A 159 12.58 -5.98 11.06
CA PHE A 159 12.77 -6.95 9.98
C PHE A 159 12.92 -6.29 8.62
N PRO A 160 13.93 -5.44 8.40
CA PRO A 160 14.10 -4.76 7.13
C PRO A 160 14.38 -5.74 6.00
N SER A 161 13.77 -5.52 4.82
CA SER A 161 14.06 -6.32 3.63
C SER A 161 15.52 -6.17 3.21
N GLU A 162 16.08 -7.20 2.59
CA GLU A 162 17.47 -7.13 2.08
C GLU A 162 17.68 -5.96 1.09
N THR A 163 16.63 -5.53 0.40
CA THR A 163 16.69 -4.41 -0.53
C THR A 163 16.90 -3.06 0.17
N LEU A 164 16.45 -2.91 1.43
CA LEU A 164 16.72 -1.72 2.25
C LEU A 164 18.12 -1.73 2.85
N ILE A 165 18.63 -2.93 3.19
CA ILE A 165 19.98 -3.08 3.77
C ILE A 165 21.05 -2.85 2.71
N LYS A 166 20.78 -3.19 1.45
CA LYS A 166 21.67 -2.86 0.34
C LYS A 166 21.57 -1.36 0.08
N PRO A 167 22.68 -0.61 0.12
CA PRO A 167 22.64 0.82 -0.22
C PRO A 167 21.93 0.97 -1.59
N GLU A 168 20.95 1.86 -1.64
CA GLU A 168 20.30 2.20 -2.90
C GLU A 168 21.36 2.45 -3.94
N THR A 169 21.28 1.74 -5.05
CA THR A 169 22.23 2.00 -6.12
C THR A 169 22.04 3.47 -6.51
N GLN A 170 23.15 4.20 -6.71
CA GLN A 170 23.12 5.60 -7.14
C GLN A 170 22.14 5.82 -8.31
N THR A 171 21.95 4.78 -9.12
CA THR A 171 20.98 4.72 -10.22
C THR A 171 19.53 4.85 -9.75
N LYS A 172 19.11 4.09 -8.72
CA LYS A 172 17.76 4.19 -8.14
C LYS A 172 17.50 5.56 -7.55
N HIS A 173 18.48 6.09 -6.83
CA HIS A 173 18.40 7.44 -6.28
C HIS A 173 18.16 8.49 -7.35
N TYR A 174 18.90 8.44 -8.47
CA TYR A 174 18.69 9.37 -9.60
C TYR A 174 17.27 9.24 -10.20
N VAL A 175 16.78 8.02 -10.37
CA VAL A 175 15.42 7.78 -10.91
C VAL A 175 14.36 8.31 -9.95
N GLN A 176 14.48 8.10 -8.65
CA GLN A 176 13.56 8.65 -7.65
C GLN A 176 13.56 10.19 -7.65
N GLN A 177 14.73 10.81 -7.74
CA GLN A 177 14.83 12.28 -7.86
C GLN A 177 14.16 12.79 -9.15
N ALA A 178 14.33 12.09 -10.28
CA ALA A 178 13.65 12.41 -11.52
C ALA A 178 12.12 12.31 -11.38
N ILE A 179 11.62 11.23 -10.78
CA ILE A 179 10.20 11.03 -10.50
C ILE A 179 9.66 12.15 -9.62
N LYS A 180 10.34 12.47 -8.52
CA LYS A 180 9.96 13.55 -7.61
C LYS A 180 9.89 14.91 -8.32
N MET A 181 10.86 15.20 -9.18
CA MET A 181 10.87 16.43 -9.98
C MET A 181 9.67 16.47 -10.94
N ILE A 182 9.35 15.37 -11.62
CA ILE A 182 8.18 15.26 -12.50
C ILE A 182 6.88 15.52 -11.72
N HIS A 183 6.68 14.87 -10.58
CA HIS A 183 5.48 15.05 -9.78
C HIS A 183 5.32 16.46 -9.19
N ASN A 184 6.41 17.13 -8.89
CA ASN A 184 6.37 18.50 -8.37
C ASN A 184 6.13 19.55 -9.47
N HIS A 185 6.49 19.24 -10.74
CA HIS A 185 6.51 20.23 -11.81
C HIS A 185 5.64 19.85 -13.03
N TYR A 186 4.84 18.77 -12.98
CA TYR A 186 4.03 18.32 -14.14
C TYR A 186 3.07 19.41 -14.66
N ALA A 187 2.62 20.34 -13.79
CA ALA A 187 1.74 21.45 -14.15
C ALA A 187 2.43 22.53 -15.01
N HIS A 188 3.74 22.43 -15.19
CA HIS A 188 4.52 23.32 -16.04
C HIS A 188 5.14 22.55 -17.23
N PRO A 189 5.55 23.25 -18.30
CA PRO A 189 6.33 22.61 -19.37
C PRO A 189 7.67 22.12 -18.82
N ILE A 190 7.79 20.81 -18.54
CA ILE A 190 9.04 20.21 -18.09
C ILE A 190 9.75 19.54 -19.26
N LYS A 191 11.03 19.86 -19.46
CA LYS A 191 11.88 19.25 -20.48
C LYS A 191 12.77 18.18 -19.86
N VAL A 192 12.98 17.09 -20.58
CA VAL A 192 13.89 16.01 -20.15
C VAL A 192 15.32 16.53 -19.92
N SER A 193 15.74 17.57 -20.69
CA SER A 193 17.02 18.23 -20.47
C SER A 193 17.13 18.87 -19.09
N GLU A 194 16.09 19.53 -18.62
CA GLU A 194 16.07 20.19 -17.30
C GLU A 194 16.20 19.17 -16.16
N ILE A 195 15.57 17.99 -16.30
CA ILE A 195 15.73 16.90 -15.35
C ILE A 195 17.16 16.35 -15.36
N ALA A 196 17.73 16.17 -16.56
CA ALA A 196 19.10 15.68 -16.72
C ALA A 196 20.13 16.67 -16.15
N ASP A 197 19.96 17.96 -16.44
CA ASP A 197 20.82 19.04 -15.94
C ASP A 197 20.74 19.16 -14.41
N PHE A 198 19.53 19.05 -13.83
CA PHE A 198 19.34 19.06 -12.38
C PHE A 198 20.05 17.90 -11.68
N LEU A 199 20.06 16.72 -12.30
CA LEU A 199 20.71 15.52 -11.76
C LEU A 199 22.21 15.42 -12.11
N ALA A 200 22.75 16.40 -12.87
CA ALA A 200 24.10 16.38 -13.42
C ALA A 200 24.39 15.11 -14.25
N LEU A 201 23.40 14.65 -15.02
CA LEU A 201 23.48 13.45 -15.86
C LEU A 201 23.36 13.79 -17.33
N SER A 202 23.96 12.94 -18.19
CA SER A 202 23.65 13.01 -19.62
C SER A 202 22.21 12.54 -19.88
N ARG A 203 21.53 13.14 -20.86
CA ARG A 203 20.17 12.73 -21.26
C ARG A 203 20.07 11.24 -21.63
N SER A 204 21.10 10.72 -22.29
CA SER A 204 21.15 9.32 -22.70
C SER A 204 21.27 8.37 -21.51
N TYR A 205 22.09 8.72 -20.53
CA TYR A 205 22.22 7.94 -19.30
C TYR A 205 20.93 7.97 -18.47
N LEU A 206 20.37 9.15 -18.25
CA LEU A 206 19.10 9.31 -17.56
C LEU A 206 17.97 8.51 -18.25
N TYR A 207 17.86 8.57 -19.58
CA TYR A 207 16.89 7.78 -20.34
C TYR A 207 17.05 6.28 -20.08
N LYS A 208 18.31 5.78 -20.14
CA LYS A 208 18.61 4.35 -19.96
C LYS A 208 18.18 3.88 -18.56
N ILE A 209 18.63 4.57 -17.50
CA ILE A 209 18.35 4.16 -16.12
C ILE A 209 16.86 4.32 -15.77
N PHE A 210 16.22 5.40 -16.24
CA PHE A 210 14.81 5.66 -15.99
C PHE A 210 13.93 4.58 -16.63
N LYS A 211 14.19 4.22 -17.89
CA LYS A 211 13.46 3.17 -18.59
C LYS A 211 13.69 1.79 -17.97
N GLN A 212 14.90 1.51 -17.51
CA GLN A 212 15.26 0.25 -16.84
C GLN A 212 14.50 0.08 -15.51
N GLU A 213 14.40 1.15 -14.72
CA GLU A 213 13.77 1.09 -13.38
C GLU A 213 12.25 1.24 -13.43
N THR A 214 11.70 2.01 -14.37
CA THR A 214 10.25 2.32 -14.41
C THR A 214 9.50 1.58 -15.52
N GLY A 215 10.20 1.04 -16.51
CA GLY A 215 9.60 0.47 -17.72
C GLY A 215 9.16 1.53 -18.76
N TYR A 216 9.12 2.80 -18.40
CA TYR A 216 8.63 3.90 -19.25
C TYR A 216 9.75 4.81 -19.73
N SER A 217 9.56 5.45 -20.89
CA SER A 217 10.36 6.64 -21.19
C SER A 217 9.95 7.81 -20.28
N ILE A 218 10.86 8.75 -20.03
CA ILE A 218 10.54 9.93 -19.20
C ILE A 218 9.37 10.73 -19.78
N LYS A 219 9.26 10.82 -21.10
CA LYS A 219 8.14 11.49 -21.78
C LYS A 219 6.81 10.80 -21.55
N ASP A 220 6.80 9.46 -21.66
CA ASP A 220 5.59 8.66 -21.43
C ASP A 220 5.19 8.72 -19.97
N TYR A 221 6.15 8.73 -19.04
CA TYR A 221 5.88 8.88 -17.62
C TYR A 221 5.29 10.26 -17.29
N ILE A 222 5.83 11.35 -17.85
CA ILE A 222 5.24 12.70 -17.71
C ILE A 222 3.82 12.71 -18.26
N LEU A 223 3.58 12.10 -19.43
CA LEU A 223 2.24 12.00 -20.00
C LEU A 223 1.30 11.25 -19.07
N GLN A 224 1.72 10.09 -18.55
CA GLN A 224 0.95 9.30 -17.60
C GLN A 224 0.55 10.10 -16.34
N VAL A 225 1.51 10.83 -15.74
CA VAL A 225 1.25 11.68 -14.57
C VAL A 225 0.21 12.75 -14.87
N LYS A 226 0.34 13.44 -16.02
CA LYS A 226 -0.64 14.45 -16.46
C LYS A 226 -2.03 13.86 -16.70
N MET A 227 -2.11 12.69 -17.34
CA MET A 227 -3.37 12.02 -17.64
C MET A 227 -4.07 11.51 -16.37
N ASN A 228 -3.34 10.88 -15.46
CA ASN A 228 -3.89 10.44 -14.17
C ASN A 228 -4.41 11.63 -13.34
N ARG A 229 -3.65 12.73 -13.32
CA ARG A 229 -4.11 13.95 -12.62
C ARG A 229 -5.33 14.57 -13.27
N SER A 230 -5.42 14.52 -14.60
CA SER A 230 -6.60 14.98 -15.35
C SER A 230 -7.85 14.22 -14.98
N CYS A 231 -7.77 12.89 -14.83
CA CYS A 231 -8.89 12.06 -14.41
C CYS A 231 -9.43 12.50 -13.05
N GLN A 232 -8.55 12.72 -12.06
CA GLN A 232 -8.95 13.21 -10.73
C GLN A 232 -9.64 14.58 -10.80
N LEU A 233 -9.12 15.50 -11.63
CA LEU A 233 -9.72 16.83 -11.80
C LEU A 233 -11.04 16.79 -12.58
N LEU A 234 -11.25 15.79 -13.45
CA LEU A 234 -12.48 15.60 -14.21
C LEU A 234 -13.66 15.12 -13.35
N GLU A 235 -13.42 14.56 -12.18
CA GLU A 235 -14.46 14.20 -11.20
C GLU A 235 -15.16 15.44 -10.65
N ASP A 236 -14.45 16.56 -10.54
CA ASP A 236 -15.03 17.84 -10.15
C ASP A 236 -15.79 18.47 -11.33
N ALA A 237 -17.14 18.38 -11.29
CA ALA A 237 -18.02 18.88 -12.33
C ALA A 237 -17.99 20.43 -12.47
N SER A 238 -17.53 21.15 -11.44
CA SER A 238 -17.45 22.61 -11.43
C SER A 238 -16.32 23.16 -12.32
N ARG A 239 -15.29 22.34 -12.59
CA ARG A 239 -14.14 22.74 -13.40
C ARG A 239 -14.41 22.56 -14.89
N SER A 240 -14.07 23.55 -15.68
CA SER A 240 -14.13 23.43 -17.14
C SER A 240 -12.98 22.55 -17.67
N ILE A 241 -13.15 21.95 -18.85
CA ILE A 241 -12.09 21.19 -19.53
C ILE A 241 -10.86 22.09 -19.81
N THR A 242 -11.11 23.35 -20.10
CA THR A 242 -10.07 24.36 -20.33
C THR A 242 -9.21 24.60 -19.06
N GLU A 243 -9.85 24.79 -17.91
CA GLU A 243 -9.14 24.93 -16.63
C GLU A 243 -8.33 23.69 -16.28
N ILE A 244 -8.88 22.50 -16.51
CA ILE A 244 -8.16 21.25 -16.29
C ILE A 244 -6.93 21.14 -17.19
N ALA A 245 -7.07 21.49 -18.50
CA ALA A 245 -5.95 21.48 -19.43
C ALA A 245 -4.79 22.35 -18.93
N TYR A 246 -5.08 23.58 -18.50
CA TYR A 246 -4.07 24.47 -17.92
C TYR A 246 -3.49 23.94 -16.60
N SER A 247 -4.33 23.38 -15.73
CA SER A 247 -3.90 22.84 -14.42
C SER A 247 -2.95 21.65 -14.55
N VAL A 248 -2.99 20.90 -15.66
CA VAL A 248 -2.06 19.80 -15.93
C VAL A 248 -0.95 20.18 -16.90
N GLY A 249 -0.76 21.50 -17.14
CA GLY A 249 0.37 22.08 -17.86
C GLY A 249 0.31 21.94 -19.38
N TYR A 250 -0.90 21.96 -19.96
CA TYR A 250 -1.08 22.18 -21.39
C TYR A 250 -1.35 23.68 -21.63
N GLN A 251 -0.72 24.23 -22.66
CA GLN A 251 -0.91 25.64 -23.06
C GLN A 251 -2.15 25.82 -23.96
N ASP A 252 -2.63 24.72 -24.54
CA ASP A 252 -3.79 24.69 -25.42
C ASP A 252 -4.73 23.54 -25.06
N PRO A 253 -6.03 23.84 -24.77
CA PRO A 253 -7.04 22.82 -24.41
C PRO A 253 -7.32 21.81 -25.53
N LEU A 254 -7.14 22.18 -26.81
CA LEU A 254 -7.33 21.24 -27.91
C LEU A 254 -6.21 20.19 -27.95
N THR A 255 -4.97 20.62 -27.73
CA THR A 255 -3.82 19.71 -27.59
C THR A 255 -3.99 18.76 -26.39
N PHE A 256 -4.50 19.27 -25.25
CA PHE A 256 -4.87 18.43 -24.10
C PHE A 256 -5.92 17.39 -24.49
N SER A 257 -7.03 17.83 -25.11
CA SER A 257 -8.14 16.94 -25.45
C SER A 257 -7.72 15.84 -26.44
N ALA A 258 -6.87 16.18 -27.40
CA ALA A 258 -6.27 15.21 -28.32
C ALA A 258 -5.35 14.20 -27.60
N ALA A 259 -4.47 14.68 -26.71
CA ALA A 259 -3.59 13.81 -25.91
C ALA A 259 -4.39 12.88 -25.00
N PHE A 260 -5.42 13.39 -24.33
CA PHE A 260 -6.31 12.63 -23.46
C PHE A 260 -7.07 11.54 -24.26
N LYS A 261 -7.63 11.90 -25.42
CA LYS A 261 -8.32 10.95 -26.31
C LYS A 261 -7.38 9.87 -26.83
N ASN A 262 -6.15 10.22 -27.19
CA ASN A 262 -5.15 9.23 -27.62
C ASN A 262 -4.77 8.28 -26.49
N TYR A 263 -4.73 8.74 -25.25
CA TYR A 263 -4.33 7.93 -24.09
C TYR A 263 -5.45 7.04 -23.60
N PHE A 264 -6.69 7.56 -23.47
CA PHE A 264 -7.84 6.84 -22.89
C PHE A 264 -8.84 6.35 -23.93
N HIS A 265 -8.63 6.60 -25.22
CA HIS A 265 -9.56 6.27 -26.34
C HIS A 265 -10.92 6.95 -26.24
N MET A 266 -11.08 7.95 -25.38
CA MET A 266 -12.28 8.78 -25.24
C MET A 266 -11.91 10.22 -24.88
N SER A 267 -12.77 11.18 -25.23
CA SER A 267 -12.52 12.58 -24.91
C SER A 267 -12.69 12.88 -23.42
N PRO A 268 -12.09 13.95 -22.88
CA PRO A 268 -12.29 14.38 -21.49
C PRO A 268 -13.77 14.56 -21.12
N THR A 269 -14.58 15.08 -22.05
CA THR A 269 -16.02 15.28 -21.85
C THR A 269 -16.77 13.95 -21.77
N GLU A 270 -16.44 12.97 -22.61
CA GLU A 270 -17.01 11.63 -22.55
C GLU A 270 -16.59 10.93 -21.25
N PHE A 271 -15.33 11.01 -20.85
CA PHE A 271 -14.83 10.46 -19.60
C PHE A 271 -15.63 11.02 -18.40
N ARG A 272 -15.80 12.32 -18.30
CA ARG A 272 -16.62 12.95 -17.25
C ARG A 272 -18.05 12.44 -17.19
N LYS A 273 -18.68 12.19 -18.36
CA LYS A 273 -20.05 11.63 -18.41
C LYS A 273 -20.10 10.20 -17.89
N THR A 274 -19.09 9.38 -18.16
CA THR A 274 -19.03 7.99 -17.65
C THR A 274 -18.88 7.91 -16.14
N GLN A 275 -18.22 8.88 -15.52
CA GLN A 275 -18.10 8.94 -14.05
C GLN A 275 -19.43 9.34 -13.38
N LYS A 276 -20.16 10.29 -13.96
CA LYS A 276 -21.50 10.71 -13.44
C LYS A 276 -22.57 9.62 -13.51
N ASN A 277 -22.40 8.60 -14.32
CA ASN A 277 -23.36 7.49 -14.45
C ASN A 277 -23.01 6.31 -13.52
N LYS A 278 -22.00 6.43 -12.65
CA LYS A 278 -21.61 5.41 -11.67
C LYS A 278 -22.12 5.71 -10.26
N ASP A 279 -22.62 6.93 -10.02
CA ASP A 279 -23.36 7.35 -8.82
C ASP A 279 -24.87 7.21 -9.07
#